data_12b1fa7a0d7f377db39a71eada922689
#
_entry.id   12b1fa7a0d7f377db39a71eada922689
#
_cell.length_a   1.000
_cell.length_b   1.000
_cell.length_c   1.000
_cell.angle_alpha   90.00
_cell.angle_beta   90.00
_cell.angle_gamma   90.00
#
_symmetry.space_group_name_H-M   'P 1'
#
loop_
_entity.id
_entity.type
_entity.pdbx_description
1 polymer ?
#
loop_
_entity_poly.entity_id
_entity_poly.type
_entity_poly.pdbx_seq_one_letter_code
_entity_poly.pdbx_strand_id
1 'polypeptide(L)'
;MYGYSGRILVVDLTANKTKIEAISEVFCRKFIGGNGFSISFLYEHQKPGIDPLSPDNVLVFAVGPFCGTVIPASAKYVVQAKSPLTGFQGKSIGSSFWSLAFRRAGYDALLIKGRSKKPTYLFIDDDVIEFRDAKELWGRDCWETERTIRDTIGDDNVRIATIGPAGENLVRFASIVSDHHHEDDGRTGMGAVMGSKQLKAVVVRGSKTVEVAKLNELLDLCKEYYGKVIKGLNSTIMKDLGTIGTGMEYLSNYATPIRNFQSTDAFKESTSISEDIRKISTEWMREQYVHKSIACAGCPIGCDHIDFIRAGPFKDVAYKIEYQGMYALGTNCGIWYLPAIVKAGQLCDTLGIDVISTGVVIAWAMECFEKGILTLKDTKGIDLSFGNHEALMEIIPKIAHREGLGDILAEGVKRASEKIGKGSEKFAMHSKGLEFPGFDVRGLKLTALSFAVSTRGADHISAAVFGPEIRGRISRFRVEKSQGGFVAEKENNLTLFDLLTICRFSGDLWMNIYSDLAHLYALVTGIPLTAEELRTVGERVWNLEKAYNIREGWTRKDDSLPPRVFNDPIPDGDAKGSHLTKEEFDFMLNDYYAARGWTRDGMPTKKKLMELELNDVAKEVGV
;
A
#
# COMPACT_ATOMS: atom_id res chain seq x y z
N MET A 1 -12.12 26.02 -11.23
CA MET A 1 -11.48 25.94 -9.89
C MET A 1 -10.03 25.56 -10.13
N TYR A 2 -9.07 26.38 -9.72
CA TYR A 2 -7.65 26.04 -9.91
C TYR A 2 -7.24 24.80 -9.13
N GLY A 3 -6.27 24.07 -9.63
CA GLY A 3 -5.76 22.84 -9.00
C GLY A 3 -6.73 21.66 -9.02
N TYR A 4 -7.98 21.85 -9.39
CA TYR A 4 -9.01 20.82 -9.49
C TYR A 4 -9.71 20.85 -10.85
N SER A 5 -10.23 19.70 -11.26
CA SER A 5 -11.17 19.62 -12.38
C SER A 5 -12.60 19.98 -11.93
N GLY A 6 -12.87 19.90 -10.63
CA GLY A 6 -14.19 20.13 -10.04
C GLY A 6 -15.23 19.07 -10.38
N ARG A 7 -14.78 17.86 -10.81
CA ARG A 7 -15.66 16.83 -11.39
C ARG A 7 -15.38 15.44 -10.83
N ILE A 8 -16.46 14.75 -10.47
CA ILE A 8 -16.45 13.33 -10.09
C ILE A 8 -17.13 12.55 -11.21
N LEU A 9 -16.48 11.50 -11.70
CA LEU A 9 -17.09 10.52 -12.60
C LEU A 9 -17.72 9.39 -11.79
N VAL A 10 -19.04 9.28 -11.82
CA VAL A 10 -19.80 8.18 -11.21
C VAL A 10 -20.19 7.18 -12.28
N VAL A 11 -19.81 5.93 -12.10
CA VAL A 11 -20.05 4.81 -13.01
C VAL A 11 -20.91 3.77 -12.34
N ASP A 12 -22.05 3.44 -12.94
CA ASP A 12 -22.88 2.30 -12.57
C ASP A 12 -22.72 1.18 -13.60
N LEU A 13 -21.95 0.15 -13.24
CA LEU A 13 -21.67 -1.01 -14.08
C LEU A 13 -22.90 -1.89 -14.33
N THR A 14 -23.86 -1.90 -13.40
CA THR A 14 -25.09 -2.67 -13.56
C THR A 14 -26.01 -2.05 -14.62
N ALA A 15 -26.12 -0.73 -14.59
CA ALA A 15 -26.96 0.02 -15.51
C ALA A 15 -26.25 0.42 -16.82
N ASN A 16 -24.92 0.24 -16.90
CA ASN A 16 -24.05 0.79 -17.96
C ASN A 16 -24.29 2.31 -18.15
N LYS A 17 -24.28 3.05 -17.06
CA LYS A 17 -24.52 4.49 -17.05
C LYS A 17 -23.39 5.24 -16.35
N THR A 18 -23.17 6.45 -16.81
CA THR A 18 -22.25 7.40 -16.19
C THR A 18 -22.97 8.68 -15.82
N LYS A 19 -22.49 9.34 -14.77
CA LYS A 19 -22.92 10.66 -14.33
C LYS A 19 -21.70 11.46 -13.90
N ILE A 20 -21.69 12.74 -14.22
CA ILE A 20 -20.69 13.66 -13.71
C ILE A 20 -21.32 14.48 -12.59
N GLU A 21 -20.66 14.51 -11.44
CA GLU A 21 -21.05 15.31 -10.29
C GLU A 21 -20.01 16.39 -10.03
N ALA A 22 -20.47 17.56 -9.58
CA ALA A 22 -19.59 18.69 -9.28
C ALA A 22 -19.05 18.57 -7.84
N ILE A 23 -17.79 18.98 -7.65
CA ILE A 23 -17.18 19.13 -6.34
C ILE A 23 -17.22 20.61 -5.95
N SER A 24 -17.66 20.92 -4.72
CA SER A 24 -17.64 22.29 -4.20
C SER A 24 -16.26 22.67 -3.64
N GLU A 25 -15.94 23.97 -3.63
CA GLU A 25 -14.73 24.49 -2.99
C GLU A 25 -14.71 24.20 -1.48
N VAL A 26 -15.86 24.23 -0.82
CA VAL A 26 -16.00 23.86 0.59
C VAL A 26 -15.58 22.42 0.83
N PHE A 27 -15.97 21.50 -0.05
CA PHE A 27 -15.56 20.10 0.03
C PHE A 27 -14.06 19.94 -0.23
N CYS A 28 -13.51 20.65 -1.23
CA CYS A 28 -12.07 20.67 -1.49
C CYS A 28 -11.27 21.21 -0.30
N ARG A 29 -11.72 22.29 0.33
CA ARG A 29 -11.09 22.82 1.56
C ARG A 29 -11.13 21.82 2.72
N LYS A 30 -12.24 21.09 2.85
CA LYS A 30 -12.47 20.14 3.97
C LYS A 30 -11.68 18.85 3.83
N PHE A 31 -11.51 18.30 2.62
CA PHE A 31 -10.95 16.97 2.36
C PHE A 31 -9.74 16.96 1.41
N ILE A 32 -9.41 18.07 0.79
CA ILE A 32 -8.29 18.31 -0.13
C ILE A 32 -8.31 17.45 -1.39
N GLY A 33 -8.23 16.12 -1.31
CA GLY A 33 -8.15 15.23 -2.47
C GLY A 33 -7.74 13.82 -2.07
N GLY A 34 -7.37 12.99 -3.05
CA GLY A 34 -6.84 11.64 -2.83
C GLY A 34 -7.60 10.85 -1.78
N ASN A 35 -6.91 10.49 -0.69
CA ASN A 35 -7.50 9.75 0.42
C ASN A 35 -8.69 10.47 1.09
N GLY A 36 -8.64 11.80 1.19
CA GLY A 36 -9.74 12.57 1.79
C GLY A 36 -11.02 12.48 0.98
N PHE A 37 -10.92 12.57 -0.34
CA PHE A 37 -12.06 12.39 -1.22
C PHE A 37 -12.58 10.96 -1.18
N SER A 38 -11.69 9.97 -1.32
CA SER A 38 -12.11 8.58 -1.41
C SER A 38 -12.79 8.09 -0.13
N ILE A 39 -12.25 8.38 1.07
CA ILE A 39 -12.89 7.96 2.32
C ILE A 39 -14.20 8.70 2.57
N SER A 40 -14.28 9.99 2.20
CA SER A 40 -15.52 10.77 2.32
C SER A 40 -16.64 10.17 1.44
N PHE A 41 -16.32 9.84 0.18
CA PHE A 41 -17.27 9.21 -0.73
C PHE A 41 -17.67 7.80 -0.28
N LEU A 42 -16.74 7.01 0.24
CA LEU A 42 -17.08 5.70 0.82
C LEU A 42 -18.02 5.85 2.01
N TYR A 43 -17.71 6.78 2.91
CA TYR A 43 -18.53 7.00 4.09
C TYR A 43 -19.96 7.43 3.72
N GLU A 44 -20.12 8.28 2.70
CA GLU A 44 -21.40 8.79 2.23
C GLU A 44 -22.21 7.77 1.41
N HIS A 45 -21.55 7.06 0.50
CA HIS A 45 -22.24 6.25 -0.51
C HIS A 45 -22.34 4.77 -0.20
N GLN A 46 -21.66 4.28 0.84
CA GLN A 46 -21.64 2.87 1.18
C GLN A 46 -22.39 2.60 2.47
N LYS A 47 -23.32 1.64 2.44
CA LYS A 47 -23.99 1.15 3.63
C LYS A 47 -23.04 0.31 4.48
N PRO A 48 -23.14 0.37 5.82
CA PRO A 48 -22.35 -0.50 6.69
C PRO A 48 -22.74 -1.97 6.54
N GLY A 49 -21.82 -2.86 6.87
CA GLY A 49 -22.05 -4.30 6.93
C GLY A 49 -22.18 -5.02 5.58
N ILE A 50 -21.92 -4.36 4.45
CA ILE A 50 -21.95 -5.02 3.14
C ILE A 50 -20.85 -6.07 3.01
N ASP A 51 -21.08 -7.10 2.18
CA ASP A 51 -20.01 -7.99 1.74
C ASP A 51 -19.02 -7.21 0.85
N PRO A 52 -17.72 -7.23 1.12
CA PRO A 52 -16.72 -6.49 0.36
C PRO A 52 -16.60 -6.94 -1.11
N LEU A 53 -17.08 -8.13 -1.47
CA LEU A 53 -17.10 -8.62 -2.86
C LEU A 53 -18.49 -8.49 -3.50
N SER A 54 -19.44 -7.84 -2.84
CA SER A 54 -20.77 -7.56 -3.39
C SER A 54 -20.76 -6.40 -4.39
N PRO A 55 -21.76 -6.28 -5.27
CA PRO A 55 -21.94 -5.12 -6.14
C PRO A 55 -22.07 -3.79 -5.37
N ASP A 56 -22.53 -3.85 -4.11
CA ASP A 56 -22.77 -2.66 -3.28
C ASP A 56 -21.50 -2.04 -2.72
N ASN A 57 -20.36 -2.76 -2.76
CA ASN A 57 -19.08 -2.18 -2.38
C ASN A 57 -18.66 -1.13 -3.43
N VAL A 58 -18.54 0.12 -3.02
CA VAL A 58 -18.11 1.21 -3.90
C VAL A 58 -16.59 1.17 -4.03
N LEU A 59 -16.08 1.20 -5.28
CA LEU A 59 -14.65 1.32 -5.56
C LEU A 59 -14.36 2.74 -6.02
N VAL A 60 -13.46 3.43 -5.33
CA VAL A 60 -13.12 4.84 -5.59
C VAL A 60 -11.67 4.97 -6.00
N PHE A 61 -11.42 5.63 -7.13
CA PHE A 61 -10.11 6.15 -7.52
C PHE A 61 -10.13 7.66 -7.31
N ALA A 62 -9.10 8.24 -6.70
CA ALA A 62 -9.03 9.67 -6.46
C ALA A 62 -7.60 10.21 -6.58
N VAL A 63 -7.48 11.43 -7.10
CA VAL A 63 -6.22 12.18 -7.20
C VAL A 63 -6.29 13.47 -6.38
N GLY A 64 -5.13 13.98 -5.98
CA GLY A 64 -5.02 15.23 -5.24
C GLY A 64 -4.77 16.43 -6.15
N PRO A 65 -4.83 17.65 -5.60
CA PRO A 65 -4.68 18.89 -6.39
C PRO A 65 -3.27 19.09 -6.96
N PHE A 66 -2.26 18.40 -6.46
CA PHE A 66 -0.89 18.49 -6.99
C PHE A 66 -0.66 17.60 -8.21
N CYS A 67 -1.50 16.58 -8.41
CA CYS A 67 -1.40 15.70 -9.55
C CYS A 67 -1.59 16.47 -10.86
N GLY A 68 -0.65 16.29 -11.79
CA GLY A 68 -0.67 16.97 -13.08
C GLY A 68 -0.10 18.39 -13.09
N THR A 69 0.44 18.86 -11.96
CA THR A 69 1.18 20.13 -11.85
C THR A 69 2.69 19.92 -12.00
N VAL A 70 3.46 21.00 -11.83
CA VAL A 70 4.94 20.97 -11.85
C VAL A 70 5.57 20.58 -10.52
N ILE A 71 4.78 20.29 -9.49
CA ILE A 71 5.28 19.87 -8.18
C ILE A 71 5.98 18.52 -8.33
N PRO A 72 7.24 18.36 -7.87
CA PRO A 72 7.96 17.10 -8.00
C PRO A 72 7.30 15.96 -7.21
N ALA A 73 7.38 14.75 -7.76
CA ALA A 73 6.89 13.52 -7.14
C ALA A 73 5.37 13.51 -6.83
N SER A 74 4.54 14.22 -7.59
CA SER A 74 3.08 14.36 -7.38
C SER A 74 2.21 13.44 -8.26
N ALA A 75 2.77 12.37 -8.79
CA ALA A 75 2.06 11.44 -9.69
C ALA A 75 1.51 10.21 -8.95
N LYS A 76 0.78 10.43 -7.86
CA LYS A 76 0.12 9.34 -7.13
C LYS A 76 -1.41 9.42 -7.26
N TYR A 77 -2.07 8.31 -6.98
CA TYR A 77 -3.52 8.21 -6.81
C TYR A 77 -3.87 7.22 -5.72
N VAL A 78 -5.06 7.34 -5.19
CA VAL A 78 -5.59 6.46 -4.14
C VAL A 78 -6.72 5.62 -4.72
N VAL A 79 -6.71 4.31 -4.44
CA VAL A 79 -7.83 3.41 -4.68
C VAL A 79 -8.36 2.93 -3.35
N GLN A 80 -9.67 3.05 -3.12
CA GLN A 80 -10.27 2.74 -1.83
C GLN A 80 -11.63 2.08 -1.96
N ALA A 81 -11.89 1.09 -1.10
CA ALA A 81 -13.14 0.36 -0.94
C ALA A 81 -13.18 -0.34 0.42
N LYS A 82 -14.25 -1.05 0.77
CA LYS A 82 -14.20 -2.03 1.86
C LYS A 82 -13.27 -3.17 1.46
N SER A 83 -12.28 -3.46 2.30
CA SER A 83 -11.28 -4.49 2.03
C SER A 83 -11.86 -5.91 2.16
N PRO A 84 -11.70 -6.77 1.17
CA PRO A 84 -12.06 -8.19 1.29
C PRO A 84 -11.10 -8.95 2.23
N LEU A 85 -9.89 -8.42 2.44
CA LEU A 85 -8.88 -9.02 3.31
C LEU A 85 -9.14 -8.71 4.78
N THR A 86 -9.36 -7.42 5.12
CA THR A 86 -9.50 -6.98 6.51
C THR A 86 -10.95 -6.86 6.98
N GLY A 87 -11.89 -6.63 6.09
CA GLY A 87 -13.29 -6.31 6.42
C GLY A 87 -13.51 -4.84 6.81
N PHE A 88 -12.44 -4.05 6.91
CA PHE A 88 -12.42 -2.63 7.23
C PHE A 88 -12.15 -1.78 5.98
N GLN A 89 -11.86 -0.49 6.15
CA GLN A 89 -11.44 0.33 5.03
C GLN A 89 -10.18 -0.26 4.40
N GLY A 90 -10.18 -0.37 3.08
CA GLY A 90 -9.03 -0.76 2.29
C GLY A 90 -8.55 0.42 1.46
N LYS A 91 -7.24 0.70 1.53
CA LYS A 91 -6.59 1.77 0.81
C LYS A 91 -5.33 1.27 0.11
N SER A 92 -5.30 1.40 -1.20
CA SER A 92 -4.11 1.22 -2.03
C SER A 92 -3.65 2.57 -2.57
N ILE A 93 -2.37 2.73 -2.79
CA ILE A 93 -1.80 3.98 -3.31
C ILE A 93 -0.89 3.62 -4.47
N GLY A 94 -1.32 3.99 -5.67
CA GLY A 94 -0.53 3.84 -6.87
C GLY A 94 0.27 5.08 -7.23
N SER A 95 1.26 4.90 -8.07
CA SER A 95 2.00 5.98 -8.72
C SER A 95 2.06 5.76 -10.23
N SER A 96 2.91 6.47 -10.93
CA SER A 96 3.10 6.34 -12.36
C SER A 96 2.44 7.42 -13.24
N PHE A 97 2.03 7.05 -14.42
CA PHE A 97 1.45 7.97 -15.42
C PHE A 97 -0.08 7.93 -15.47
N TRP A 98 -0.72 6.89 -14.89
CA TRP A 98 -2.16 6.74 -14.89
C TRP A 98 -2.86 7.91 -14.18
N SER A 99 -2.36 8.31 -13.02
CA SER A 99 -2.89 9.45 -12.27
C SER A 99 -2.88 10.75 -13.06
N LEU A 100 -1.78 10.99 -13.77
CA LEU A 100 -1.63 12.16 -14.64
C LEU A 100 -2.63 12.13 -15.79
N ALA A 101 -2.80 10.99 -16.47
CA ALA A 101 -3.78 10.84 -17.55
C ALA A 101 -5.20 11.03 -17.03
N PHE A 102 -5.53 10.48 -15.86
CA PHE A 102 -6.84 10.62 -15.24
C PHE A 102 -7.14 12.09 -14.88
N ARG A 103 -6.15 12.78 -14.31
CA ARG A 103 -6.26 14.22 -14.05
C ARG A 103 -6.48 15.03 -15.33
N ARG A 104 -5.73 14.70 -16.40
CA ARG A 104 -5.83 15.33 -17.70
C ARG A 104 -7.11 14.97 -18.46
N ALA A 105 -7.77 13.87 -18.13
CA ALA A 105 -9.12 13.57 -18.63
C ALA A 105 -10.19 14.48 -17.99
N GLY A 106 -9.84 15.23 -16.93
CA GLY A 106 -10.70 16.24 -16.33
C GLY A 106 -11.53 15.73 -15.16
N TYR A 107 -10.97 14.83 -14.35
CA TYR A 107 -11.64 14.30 -13.16
C TYR A 107 -10.75 14.36 -11.92
N ASP A 108 -11.37 14.51 -10.75
CA ASP A 108 -10.72 14.45 -9.43
C ASP A 108 -10.94 13.10 -8.76
N ALA A 109 -12.07 12.45 -9.06
CA ALA A 109 -12.38 11.11 -8.56
C ALA A 109 -13.25 10.33 -9.55
N LEU A 110 -13.16 8.99 -9.46
CA LEU A 110 -13.98 8.00 -10.16
C LEU A 110 -14.61 7.08 -9.12
N LEU A 111 -15.95 7.06 -9.08
CA LEU A 111 -16.74 6.17 -8.20
C LEU A 111 -17.37 5.08 -9.05
N ILE A 112 -17.07 3.83 -8.75
CA ILE A 112 -17.56 2.67 -9.48
C ILE A 112 -18.50 1.87 -8.58
N LYS A 113 -19.77 1.77 -8.99
CA LYS A 113 -20.85 1.03 -8.32
C LYS A 113 -21.36 -0.11 -9.19
N GLY A 114 -22.01 -1.07 -8.55
CA GLY A 114 -22.63 -2.18 -9.26
C GLY A 114 -21.65 -3.24 -9.76
N ARG A 115 -22.13 -4.10 -10.65
CA ARG A 115 -21.37 -5.17 -11.30
C ARG A 115 -21.81 -5.29 -12.76
N SER A 116 -20.87 -5.40 -13.68
CA SER A 116 -21.17 -5.69 -15.08
C SER A 116 -21.69 -7.13 -15.24
N LYS A 117 -22.54 -7.35 -16.23
CA LYS A 117 -23.07 -8.68 -16.58
C LYS A 117 -22.03 -9.59 -17.25
N LYS A 118 -20.97 -9.02 -17.80
CA LYS A 118 -19.87 -9.70 -18.48
C LYS A 118 -18.56 -8.97 -18.24
N PRO A 119 -17.41 -9.60 -18.45
CA PRO A 119 -16.12 -8.94 -18.40
C PRO A 119 -16.11 -7.65 -19.23
N THR A 120 -15.75 -6.56 -18.61
CA THR A 120 -15.81 -5.21 -19.20
C THR A 120 -14.56 -4.42 -18.79
N TYR A 121 -14.07 -3.52 -19.64
CA TYR A 121 -13.16 -2.46 -19.22
C TYR A 121 -13.77 -1.10 -19.50
N LEU A 122 -13.42 -0.14 -18.66
CA LEU A 122 -13.84 1.24 -18.78
C LEU A 122 -12.79 2.01 -19.60
N PHE A 123 -13.18 2.67 -20.67
CA PHE A 123 -12.33 3.57 -21.43
C PHE A 123 -12.79 5.01 -21.24
N ILE A 124 -11.91 5.84 -20.69
CA ILE A 124 -12.12 7.26 -20.39
C ILE A 124 -11.23 8.06 -21.34
N ASP A 125 -11.83 8.74 -22.30
CA ASP A 125 -11.16 9.62 -23.25
C ASP A 125 -11.72 11.03 -23.10
N ASP A 126 -11.13 11.80 -22.20
CA ASP A 126 -11.67 13.09 -21.76
C ASP A 126 -13.15 12.97 -21.31
N ASP A 127 -14.07 13.52 -22.07
CA ASP A 127 -15.50 13.51 -21.78
C ASP A 127 -16.25 12.31 -22.40
N VAL A 128 -15.56 11.48 -23.19
CA VAL A 128 -16.12 10.25 -23.77
C VAL A 128 -15.83 9.06 -22.87
N ILE A 129 -16.89 8.43 -22.37
CA ILE A 129 -16.78 7.29 -21.48
C ILE A 129 -17.44 6.09 -22.13
N GLU A 130 -16.69 5.00 -22.32
CA GLU A 130 -17.15 3.79 -22.97
C GLU A 130 -16.99 2.56 -22.09
N PHE A 131 -17.99 1.68 -22.12
CA PHE A 131 -17.94 0.33 -21.57
C PHE A 131 -17.57 -0.63 -22.69
N ARG A 132 -16.35 -1.15 -22.68
CA ARG A 132 -15.83 -2.03 -23.72
C ARG A 132 -15.78 -3.47 -23.26
N ASP A 133 -16.00 -4.41 -24.17
CA ASP A 133 -15.95 -5.84 -23.90
C ASP A 133 -14.52 -6.28 -23.54
N ALA A 134 -14.39 -7.01 -22.43
CA ALA A 134 -13.12 -7.54 -21.95
C ALA A 134 -13.07 -9.08 -21.97
N LYS A 135 -13.97 -9.77 -22.69
CA LYS A 135 -14.04 -11.23 -22.69
C LYS A 135 -12.72 -11.86 -23.12
N GLU A 136 -12.08 -11.32 -24.15
CA GLU A 136 -10.79 -11.83 -24.67
C GLU A 136 -9.59 -11.44 -23.78
N LEU A 137 -9.79 -10.53 -22.82
CA LEU A 137 -8.79 -10.11 -21.85
C LEU A 137 -8.89 -10.87 -20.54
N TRP A 138 -10.06 -11.48 -20.27
CA TRP A 138 -10.30 -12.21 -19.03
C TRP A 138 -9.48 -13.50 -19.02
N GLY A 139 -8.75 -13.74 -17.95
CA GLY A 139 -7.76 -14.83 -17.80
C GLY A 139 -6.35 -14.46 -18.23
N ARG A 140 -6.15 -13.32 -18.94
CA ARG A 140 -4.81 -12.83 -19.27
C ARG A 140 -4.17 -12.15 -18.07
N ASP A 141 -2.84 -12.21 -18.01
CA ASP A 141 -2.07 -11.49 -17.01
C ASP A 141 -2.14 -9.98 -17.21
N CYS A 142 -1.63 -9.21 -16.23
CA CYS A 142 -1.69 -7.76 -16.26
C CYS A 142 -0.94 -7.16 -17.46
N TRP A 143 0.25 -7.68 -17.77
CA TRP A 143 1.11 -7.17 -18.84
C TRP A 143 0.57 -7.49 -20.24
N GLU A 144 0.04 -8.71 -20.42
CA GLU A 144 -0.65 -9.09 -21.66
C GLU A 144 -1.91 -8.25 -21.87
N THR A 145 -2.66 -8.01 -20.81
CA THR A 145 -3.86 -7.16 -20.84
C THR A 145 -3.53 -5.76 -21.30
N GLU A 146 -2.52 -5.14 -20.68
CA GLU A 146 -2.09 -3.78 -21.01
C GLU A 146 -1.62 -3.68 -22.47
N ARG A 147 -0.77 -4.60 -22.92
CA ARG A 147 -0.29 -4.65 -24.30
C ARG A 147 -1.45 -4.80 -25.28
N THR A 148 -2.35 -5.75 -25.02
CA THR A 148 -3.49 -6.02 -25.92
C THR A 148 -4.42 -4.80 -26.02
N ILE A 149 -4.66 -4.09 -24.92
CA ILE A 149 -5.48 -2.87 -24.94
C ILE A 149 -4.82 -1.76 -25.75
N ARG A 150 -3.50 -1.53 -25.57
CA ARG A 150 -2.75 -0.53 -26.36
C ARG A 150 -2.76 -0.87 -27.84
N ASP A 151 -2.49 -2.10 -28.21
CA ASP A 151 -2.52 -2.57 -29.60
C ASP A 151 -3.93 -2.39 -30.22
N THR A 152 -4.98 -2.69 -29.45
CA THR A 152 -6.37 -2.55 -29.91
C THR A 152 -6.79 -1.10 -30.12
N ILE A 153 -6.34 -0.20 -29.25
CA ILE A 153 -6.62 1.23 -29.35
C ILE A 153 -5.73 1.93 -30.38
N GLY A 154 -4.52 1.38 -30.63
CA GLY A 154 -3.53 1.94 -31.55
C GLY A 154 -2.89 3.23 -31.01
N ASP A 155 -2.81 3.40 -29.69
CA ASP A 155 -2.24 4.58 -29.05
C ASP A 155 -1.44 4.17 -27.79
N ASP A 156 -0.14 4.39 -27.80
CA ASP A 156 0.79 4.12 -26.69
C ASP A 156 0.63 5.11 -25.52
N ASN A 157 -0.10 6.22 -25.71
CA ASN A 157 -0.29 7.23 -24.68
C ASN A 157 -1.44 6.90 -23.72
N VAL A 158 -2.27 5.88 -24.01
CA VAL A 158 -3.27 5.42 -23.06
C VAL A 158 -2.60 4.86 -21.81
N ARG A 159 -3.19 5.13 -20.66
CA ARG A 159 -2.73 4.61 -19.37
C ARG A 159 -3.76 3.64 -18.81
N ILE A 160 -3.27 2.56 -18.23
CA ILE A 160 -4.09 1.40 -17.91
C ILE A 160 -3.84 0.99 -16.47
N ALA A 161 -4.91 0.92 -15.68
CA ALA A 161 -4.93 0.26 -14.38
C ALA A 161 -5.76 -1.02 -14.55
N THR A 162 -5.15 -2.19 -14.33
CA THR A 162 -5.76 -3.48 -14.63
C THR A 162 -5.59 -4.49 -13.51
N ILE A 163 -6.37 -5.56 -13.56
CA ILE A 163 -6.23 -6.73 -12.70
C ILE A 163 -5.77 -7.94 -13.51
N GLY A 164 -5.01 -8.80 -12.82
CA GLY A 164 -4.63 -10.12 -13.33
C GLY A 164 -5.58 -11.22 -12.88
N PRO A 165 -5.19 -12.48 -13.12
CA PRO A 165 -5.93 -13.67 -12.69
C PRO A 165 -6.30 -13.67 -11.21
N ALA A 166 -5.44 -13.15 -10.32
CA ALA A 166 -5.74 -13.08 -8.89
C ALA A 166 -6.98 -12.22 -8.58
N GLY A 167 -7.12 -11.07 -9.25
CA GLY A 167 -8.30 -10.21 -9.11
C GLY A 167 -9.56 -10.89 -9.65
N GLU A 168 -9.46 -11.54 -10.80
CA GLU A 168 -10.56 -12.27 -11.43
C GLU A 168 -11.05 -13.44 -10.57
N ASN A 169 -10.12 -14.15 -9.91
CA ASN A 169 -10.38 -15.26 -8.99
C ASN A 169 -10.64 -14.80 -7.54
N LEU A 170 -10.76 -13.50 -7.30
CA LEU A 170 -11.12 -12.93 -6.00
C LEU A 170 -10.14 -13.31 -4.89
N VAL A 171 -8.85 -13.39 -5.18
CA VAL A 171 -7.80 -13.51 -4.15
C VAL A 171 -7.88 -12.30 -3.25
N ARG A 172 -8.03 -12.48 -1.93
CA ARG A 172 -8.40 -11.38 -1.01
C ARG A 172 -7.36 -10.27 -0.89
N PHE A 173 -6.16 -10.51 -1.35
CA PHE A 173 -5.06 -9.55 -1.43
C PHE A 173 -4.61 -9.30 -2.89
N ALA A 174 -5.52 -9.50 -3.86
CA ALA A 174 -5.26 -9.14 -5.24
C ALA A 174 -5.08 -7.63 -5.38
N SER A 175 -4.12 -7.24 -6.21
CA SER A 175 -3.76 -5.86 -6.49
C SER A 175 -4.32 -5.36 -7.83
N ILE A 176 -4.27 -4.04 -8.01
CA ILE A 176 -4.43 -3.38 -9.29
C ILE A 176 -3.02 -3.02 -9.76
N VAL A 177 -2.69 -3.30 -11.01
CA VAL A 177 -1.37 -3.00 -11.60
C VAL A 177 -1.52 -1.91 -12.65
N SER A 178 -0.64 -0.93 -12.64
CA SER A 178 -0.66 0.18 -13.59
C SER A 178 0.67 0.43 -14.26
N ASP A 179 0.61 0.81 -15.55
CA ASP A 179 1.74 1.30 -16.36
C ASP A 179 2.97 0.37 -16.37
N HIS A 180 2.80 -0.93 -16.44
CA HIS A 180 3.80 -1.95 -16.71
C HIS A 180 5.19 -1.63 -16.09
N HIS A 181 5.64 -2.37 -15.13
CA HIS A 181 6.86 -2.15 -14.35
C HIS A 181 6.89 -0.95 -13.39
N HIS A 182 5.88 -0.05 -13.39
CA HIS A 182 5.96 1.13 -12.55
C HIS A 182 5.33 0.96 -11.18
N GLU A 183 4.14 0.34 -11.08
CA GLU A 183 3.50 0.25 -9.77
C GLU A 183 2.54 -0.94 -9.68
N ASP A 184 2.66 -1.62 -8.55
CA ASP A 184 1.63 -2.47 -7.99
C ASP A 184 0.85 -1.62 -6.95
N ASP A 185 -0.42 -1.32 -7.20
CA ASP A 185 -1.33 -0.61 -6.29
C ASP A 185 -1.78 -1.54 -5.15
N GLY A 186 -0.88 -2.19 -4.60
CA GLY A 186 -0.60 -3.33 -3.83
C GLY A 186 -1.63 -3.83 -2.85
N ARG A 187 -1.74 -3.22 -1.69
CA ARG A 187 -2.26 -3.92 -0.50
C ARG A 187 -3.77 -3.73 -0.31
N THR A 188 -4.38 -4.55 0.55
CA THR A 188 -5.79 -4.51 0.99
C THR A 188 -6.84 -5.08 0.03
N GLY A 189 -6.44 -5.63 -1.14
CA GLY A 189 -7.33 -6.43 -1.99
C GLY A 189 -8.23 -5.64 -2.94
N MET A 190 -7.82 -4.45 -3.36
CA MET A 190 -8.62 -3.62 -4.30
C MET A 190 -8.80 -4.30 -5.65
N GLY A 191 -7.83 -5.12 -6.09
CA GLY A 191 -7.96 -5.94 -7.31
C GLY A 191 -9.10 -6.95 -7.23
N ALA A 192 -9.31 -7.59 -6.08
CA ALA A 192 -10.44 -8.50 -5.89
C ALA A 192 -11.79 -7.76 -5.91
N VAL A 193 -11.85 -6.53 -5.36
CA VAL A 193 -13.06 -5.69 -5.45
C VAL A 193 -13.35 -5.36 -6.92
N MET A 194 -12.33 -4.99 -7.69
CA MET A 194 -12.47 -4.70 -9.12
C MET A 194 -12.92 -5.95 -9.90
N GLY A 195 -12.31 -7.11 -9.64
CA GLY A 195 -12.69 -8.40 -10.24
C GLY A 195 -14.12 -8.80 -9.90
N SER A 196 -14.55 -8.62 -8.64
CA SER A 196 -15.93 -8.91 -8.22
C SER A 196 -16.98 -8.09 -8.99
N LYS A 197 -16.59 -6.97 -9.58
CA LYS A 197 -17.42 -6.13 -10.43
C LYS A 197 -17.40 -6.52 -11.93
N GLN A 198 -16.65 -7.57 -12.29
CA GLN A 198 -16.38 -7.95 -13.67
C GLN A 198 -15.70 -6.81 -14.46
N LEU A 199 -14.88 -6.01 -13.78
CA LEU A 199 -14.15 -4.90 -14.35
C LEU A 199 -12.67 -5.29 -14.51
N LYS A 200 -12.22 -5.48 -15.75
CA LYS A 200 -10.86 -5.91 -16.08
C LYS A 200 -9.83 -4.79 -15.99
N ALA A 201 -10.22 -3.59 -16.49
CA ALA A 201 -9.32 -2.45 -16.52
C ALA A 201 -10.06 -1.11 -16.48
N VAL A 202 -9.35 -0.07 -16.02
CA VAL A 202 -9.71 1.34 -16.20
C VAL A 202 -8.63 1.97 -17.07
N VAL A 203 -8.98 2.26 -18.30
CA VAL A 203 -8.12 2.80 -19.35
C VAL A 203 -8.40 4.29 -19.51
N VAL A 204 -7.36 5.11 -19.52
CA VAL A 204 -7.50 6.56 -19.53
C VAL A 204 -6.62 7.20 -20.60
N ARG A 205 -7.20 8.11 -21.34
CA ARG A 205 -6.52 9.10 -22.19
C ARG A 205 -7.03 10.49 -21.81
N GLY A 206 -6.12 11.39 -21.46
CA GLY A 206 -6.47 12.75 -21.05
C GLY A 206 -5.64 13.78 -21.79
N SER A 207 -6.32 14.79 -22.36
CA SER A 207 -5.68 15.86 -23.15
C SER A 207 -5.75 17.23 -22.49
N LYS A 208 -6.57 17.40 -21.42
CA LYS A 208 -6.80 18.69 -20.76
C LYS A 208 -5.58 19.13 -19.93
N THR A 209 -5.51 20.41 -19.64
CA THR A 209 -4.49 21.01 -18.78
C THR A 209 -5.02 21.24 -17.37
N VAL A 210 -4.13 21.20 -16.38
CA VAL A 210 -4.46 21.58 -15.00
C VAL A 210 -4.16 23.06 -14.83
N GLU A 211 -5.18 23.85 -14.56
CA GLU A 211 -5.02 25.28 -14.28
C GLU A 211 -4.51 25.51 -12.88
N VAL A 212 -3.51 26.36 -12.73
CA VAL A 212 -2.85 26.72 -11.47
C VAL A 212 -3.08 28.20 -11.16
N ALA A 213 -3.43 28.51 -9.92
CA ALA A 213 -3.81 29.89 -9.54
C ALA A 213 -2.64 30.87 -9.65
N LYS A 214 -1.43 30.46 -9.26
CA LYS A 214 -0.23 31.29 -9.23
C LYS A 214 0.96 30.58 -9.89
N LEU A 215 0.84 30.38 -11.21
CA LEU A 215 1.77 29.53 -11.97
C LEU A 215 3.23 30.00 -11.87
N ASN A 216 3.52 31.30 -12.02
CA ASN A 216 4.90 31.80 -12.02
C ASN A 216 5.57 31.60 -10.65
N GLU A 217 4.86 31.94 -9.56
CA GLU A 217 5.35 31.73 -8.20
C GLU A 217 5.62 30.22 -7.94
N LEU A 218 4.71 29.37 -8.40
CA LEU A 218 4.85 27.91 -8.28
C LEU A 218 6.06 27.38 -9.07
N LEU A 219 6.28 27.85 -10.29
CA LEU A 219 7.43 27.46 -11.11
C LEU A 219 8.77 27.81 -10.47
N ASP A 220 8.89 29.02 -9.91
CA ASP A 220 10.12 29.46 -9.24
C ASP A 220 10.41 28.64 -7.99
N LEU A 221 9.39 28.36 -7.17
CA LEU A 221 9.50 27.50 -5.98
C LEU A 221 9.83 26.05 -6.37
N CYS A 222 9.22 25.51 -7.41
CA CYS A 222 9.50 24.16 -7.88
C CYS A 222 10.92 23.99 -8.41
N LYS A 223 11.50 24.99 -9.09
CA LYS A 223 12.92 24.97 -9.49
C LYS A 223 13.84 24.77 -8.27
N GLU A 224 13.56 25.48 -7.17
CA GLU A 224 14.29 25.32 -5.92
C GLU A 224 14.12 23.89 -5.36
N TYR A 225 12.88 23.39 -5.33
CA TYR A 225 12.58 22.04 -4.84
C TYR A 225 13.25 20.94 -5.69
N TYR A 226 13.22 21.04 -7.02
CA TYR A 226 13.95 20.11 -7.87
C TYR A 226 15.45 20.11 -7.55
N GLY A 227 16.04 21.28 -7.32
CA GLY A 227 17.44 21.40 -6.90
C GLY A 227 17.73 20.77 -5.55
N LYS A 228 16.81 20.87 -4.59
CA LYS A 228 16.92 20.25 -3.24
C LYS A 228 16.78 18.73 -3.33
N VAL A 229 15.79 18.20 -4.08
CA VAL A 229 15.62 16.75 -4.27
C VAL A 229 16.86 16.14 -4.88
N ILE A 230 17.36 16.71 -5.96
CA ILE A 230 18.53 16.15 -6.68
C ILE A 230 19.78 16.09 -5.78
N LYS A 231 19.91 17.01 -4.82
CA LYS A 231 21.06 17.11 -3.90
C LYS A 231 20.82 16.48 -2.53
N GLY A 232 19.60 16.10 -2.21
CA GLY A 232 19.22 15.53 -0.92
C GLY A 232 19.87 14.17 -0.70
N LEU A 233 20.39 13.91 0.50
CA LEU A 233 21.05 12.64 0.82
C LEU A 233 20.10 11.43 0.65
N ASN A 234 18.88 11.55 1.16
CA ASN A 234 17.88 10.47 1.04
C ASN A 234 17.46 10.24 -0.42
N SER A 235 17.27 11.31 -1.18
CA SER A 235 16.97 11.24 -2.61
C SER A 235 18.12 10.61 -3.41
N THR A 236 19.38 10.89 -3.04
CA THR A 236 20.57 10.28 -3.65
C THR A 236 20.61 8.79 -3.36
N ILE A 237 20.38 8.36 -2.11
CA ILE A 237 20.32 6.94 -1.75
C ILE A 237 19.20 6.25 -2.54
N MET A 238 18.00 6.83 -2.59
CA MET A 238 16.87 6.28 -3.35
C MET A 238 17.18 6.17 -4.84
N LYS A 239 17.81 7.18 -5.43
CA LYS A 239 18.18 7.19 -6.83
C LYS A 239 19.26 6.14 -7.16
N ASP A 240 20.27 6.02 -6.30
CA ASP A 240 21.43 5.18 -6.56
C ASP A 240 21.21 3.72 -6.18
N LEU A 241 20.44 3.46 -5.11
CA LEU A 241 20.29 2.16 -4.48
C LEU A 241 18.83 1.67 -4.36
N GLY A 242 17.86 2.53 -4.68
CA GLY A 242 16.44 2.21 -4.49
C GLY A 242 16.07 1.95 -3.02
N THR A 243 14.91 1.36 -2.80
CA THR A 243 14.45 0.99 -1.45
C THR A 243 15.28 -0.14 -0.84
N ILE A 244 15.95 -0.95 -1.65
CA ILE A 244 16.82 -2.04 -1.19
C ILE A 244 18.04 -1.47 -0.46
N GLY A 245 18.55 -0.29 -0.86
CA GLY A 245 19.64 0.38 -0.15
C GLY A 245 19.33 0.66 1.31
N THR A 246 18.11 1.10 1.61
CA THR A 246 17.65 1.24 3.00
C THR A 246 17.36 -0.12 3.65
N GLY A 247 16.98 -1.12 2.86
CA GLY A 247 16.73 -2.48 3.32
C GLY A 247 17.98 -3.14 3.91
N MET A 248 19.16 -2.87 3.36
CA MET A 248 20.44 -3.35 3.92
C MET A 248 20.74 -2.70 5.27
N GLU A 249 20.39 -1.42 5.47
CA GLU A 249 20.44 -0.77 6.78
C GLU A 249 19.54 -1.52 7.78
N TYR A 250 18.34 -1.92 7.38
CA TYR A 250 17.40 -2.63 8.25
C TYR A 250 17.88 -4.04 8.59
N LEU A 251 18.43 -4.75 7.62
CA LEU A 251 19.00 -6.08 7.82
C LEU A 251 20.21 -6.03 8.77
N SER A 252 21.13 -5.08 8.58
CA SER A 252 22.32 -4.90 9.41
C SER A 252 21.99 -4.47 10.85
N ASN A 253 20.84 -3.86 11.07
CA ASN A 253 20.33 -3.49 12.40
C ASN A 253 19.38 -4.52 12.99
N TYR A 254 19.34 -5.75 12.46
CA TYR A 254 18.50 -6.84 12.96
C TYR A 254 17.01 -6.46 13.07
N ALA A 255 16.53 -5.66 12.12
CA ALA A 255 15.14 -5.21 12.07
C ALA A 255 14.30 -5.98 11.03
N THR A 256 14.96 -6.67 10.08
CA THR A 256 14.31 -7.45 9.03
C THR A 256 14.03 -8.88 9.52
N PRO A 257 12.77 -9.34 9.43
CA PRO A 257 12.42 -10.71 9.81
C PRO A 257 12.96 -11.76 8.83
N ILE A 258 13.27 -12.93 9.37
CA ILE A 258 13.77 -14.10 8.63
C ILE A 258 12.92 -15.33 9.01
N ARG A 259 12.58 -16.18 8.03
CA ARG A 259 11.84 -17.44 8.19
C ARG A 259 10.59 -17.26 9.07
N ASN A 260 9.64 -16.50 8.57
CA ASN A 260 8.40 -16.16 9.28
C ASN A 260 8.63 -15.62 10.70
N PHE A 261 9.56 -14.66 10.86
CA PHE A 261 9.90 -14.05 12.16
C PHE A 261 10.56 -15.02 13.18
N GLN A 262 11.17 -16.10 12.71
CA GLN A 262 11.92 -17.02 13.60
C GLN A 262 13.29 -16.47 13.98
N SER A 263 13.88 -15.57 13.17
CA SER A 263 15.21 -14.96 13.39
C SER A 263 15.21 -13.52 12.86
N THR A 264 16.21 -12.74 13.28
CA THR A 264 16.57 -11.44 12.70
C THR A 264 18.04 -11.37 12.32
N ASP A 265 18.82 -12.40 12.60
CA ASP A 265 20.26 -12.45 12.36
C ASP A 265 20.58 -13.19 11.06
N ALA A 266 20.66 -12.44 9.98
CA ALA A 266 21.05 -12.96 8.68
C ALA A 266 22.50 -13.51 8.66
N PHE A 267 23.39 -13.02 9.52
CA PHE A 267 24.79 -13.40 9.54
C PHE A 267 25.04 -14.70 10.31
N LYS A 268 24.13 -15.09 11.19
CA LYS A 268 24.23 -16.33 11.97
C LYS A 268 23.74 -17.57 11.22
N GLU A 269 22.75 -17.41 10.37
CA GLU A 269 22.18 -18.54 9.61
C GLU A 269 23.12 -19.11 8.55
N SER A 270 24.28 -18.50 8.35
CA SER A 270 25.20 -18.95 7.33
C SER A 270 26.66 -18.95 7.70
N THR A 271 27.23 -20.09 7.71
CA THR A 271 28.64 -20.29 7.33
C THR A 271 28.86 -20.20 5.81
N SER A 272 27.81 -20.32 5.00
CA SER A 272 27.76 -20.12 3.54
C SER A 272 27.06 -18.80 3.12
N ILE A 273 26.22 -18.21 3.97
CA ILE A 273 25.40 -17.01 3.70
C ILE A 273 26.24 -15.72 3.68
N SER A 274 27.45 -15.64 4.23
CA SER A 274 28.28 -14.43 4.04
C SER A 274 28.50 -14.10 2.56
N GLU A 275 28.53 -15.12 1.70
CA GLU A 275 28.60 -14.98 0.25
C GLU A 275 27.22 -14.71 -0.36
N ASP A 276 26.16 -15.32 0.16
CA ASP A 276 24.81 -15.15 -0.33
C ASP A 276 24.19 -13.82 0.11
N ILE A 277 24.48 -13.31 1.31
CA ILE A 277 24.09 -11.94 1.74
C ILE A 277 24.77 -10.88 0.87
N ARG A 278 26.04 -11.09 0.45
CA ARG A 278 26.65 -10.21 -0.54
C ARG A 278 25.86 -10.18 -1.84
N LYS A 279 25.28 -11.31 -2.27
CA LYS A 279 24.49 -11.45 -3.50
C LYS A 279 23.12 -10.78 -3.44
N ILE A 280 22.65 -10.39 -2.25
CA ILE A 280 21.46 -9.54 -2.07
C ILE A 280 21.83 -8.13 -1.60
N SER A 281 23.15 -7.80 -1.48
CA SER A 281 23.56 -6.42 -1.17
C SER A 281 23.25 -5.50 -2.35
N THR A 282 22.91 -4.27 -2.04
CA THR A 282 22.47 -3.27 -3.01
C THR A 282 23.56 -2.98 -4.04
N GLU A 283 24.82 -2.89 -3.60
CA GLU A 283 25.96 -2.63 -4.46
C GLU A 283 26.15 -3.78 -5.46
N TRP A 284 26.08 -5.02 -4.99
CA TRP A 284 26.21 -6.19 -5.85
C TRP A 284 25.05 -6.32 -6.84
N MET A 285 23.81 -6.07 -6.38
CA MET A 285 22.63 -6.03 -7.26
C MET A 285 22.80 -4.98 -8.35
N ARG A 286 23.23 -3.78 -7.99
CA ARG A 286 23.45 -2.69 -8.93
C ARG A 286 24.48 -3.07 -10.01
N GLU A 287 25.58 -3.68 -9.62
CA GLU A 287 26.64 -4.09 -10.55
C GLU A 287 26.23 -5.26 -11.45
N GLN A 288 25.52 -6.23 -10.91
CA GLN A 288 25.24 -7.48 -11.62
C GLN A 288 23.90 -7.51 -12.33
N TYR A 289 22.86 -6.86 -11.80
CA TYR A 289 21.50 -7.02 -12.27
C TYR A 289 20.85 -5.73 -12.77
N VAL A 290 21.08 -4.58 -12.13
CA VAL A 290 20.41 -3.35 -12.56
C VAL A 290 20.71 -3.05 -14.02
N HIS A 291 19.66 -2.95 -14.81
CA HIS A 291 19.71 -2.62 -16.23
C HIS A 291 19.36 -1.15 -16.47
N LYS A 292 18.36 -0.63 -15.75
CA LYS A 292 17.80 0.70 -15.98
C LYS A 292 17.13 1.21 -14.72
N SER A 293 17.34 2.50 -14.41
CA SER A 293 16.50 3.23 -13.45
C SER A 293 15.29 3.84 -14.15
N ILE A 294 14.15 3.82 -13.51
CA ILE A 294 12.90 4.41 -13.99
C ILE A 294 12.29 5.35 -12.95
N ALA A 295 11.47 6.27 -13.40
CA ALA A 295 10.84 7.28 -12.55
C ALA A 295 9.36 7.43 -12.88
N CYS A 296 8.54 7.69 -11.86
CA CYS A 296 7.15 8.12 -12.04
C CYS A 296 7.08 9.47 -12.74
N ALA A 297 5.92 9.82 -13.28
CA ALA A 297 5.71 11.09 -13.99
C ALA A 297 6.10 12.30 -13.11
N GLY A 298 6.96 13.18 -13.64
CA GLY A 298 7.41 14.38 -12.95
C GLY A 298 8.28 14.14 -11.71
N CYS A 299 8.80 12.92 -11.51
CA CYS A 299 9.64 12.60 -10.36
C CYS A 299 11.13 12.69 -10.71
N PRO A 300 11.93 13.51 -9.97
CA PRO A 300 13.38 13.62 -10.21
C PRO A 300 14.20 12.55 -9.48
N ILE A 301 13.59 11.71 -8.64
CA ILE A 301 14.30 10.73 -7.82
C ILE A 301 14.67 9.50 -8.65
N GLY A 302 13.71 8.88 -9.35
CA GLY A 302 13.97 7.67 -10.15
C GLY A 302 14.41 6.49 -9.29
N CYS A 303 13.63 6.19 -8.25
CA CYS A 303 13.98 5.18 -7.24
C CYS A 303 13.78 3.74 -7.67
N ASP A 304 13.08 3.49 -8.77
CA ASP A 304 12.84 2.14 -9.26
C ASP A 304 13.97 1.67 -10.17
N HIS A 305 14.46 0.46 -9.93
CA HIS A 305 15.54 -0.15 -10.69
C HIS A 305 15.04 -1.44 -11.34
N ILE A 306 15.08 -1.50 -12.67
CA ILE A 306 14.79 -2.73 -13.40
C ILE A 306 16.00 -3.64 -13.32
N ASP A 307 15.84 -4.76 -12.63
CA ASP A 307 16.79 -5.85 -12.59
C ASP A 307 16.60 -6.75 -13.80
N PHE A 308 17.69 -7.13 -14.45
CA PHE A 308 17.70 -8.03 -15.59
C PHE A 308 18.60 -9.24 -15.31
N ILE A 309 18.00 -10.43 -15.34
CA ILE A 309 18.72 -11.68 -15.07
C ILE A 309 19.38 -12.17 -16.35
N ARG A 310 20.73 -12.13 -16.38
CA ARG A 310 21.54 -12.42 -17.57
C ARG A 310 21.87 -13.89 -17.78
N ALA A 311 21.74 -14.74 -16.75
CA ALA A 311 22.13 -16.15 -16.80
C ALA A 311 21.30 -17.01 -15.82
N GLY A 312 21.40 -18.34 -15.97
CA GLY A 312 20.75 -19.31 -15.10
C GLY A 312 19.30 -19.61 -15.50
N PRO A 313 18.54 -20.29 -14.64
CA PRO A 313 17.18 -20.76 -14.94
C PRO A 313 16.16 -19.64 -15.16
N PHE A 314 16.46 -18.43 -14.66
CA PHE A 314 15.61 -17.25 -14.79
C PHE A 314 16.18 -16.22 -15.78
N LYS A 315 17.04 -16.66 -16.70
CA LYS A 315 17.58 -15.79 -17.75
C LYS A 315 16.45 -15.05 -18.49
N ASP A 316 16.74 -13.80 -18.89
CA ASP A 316 15.85 -12.88 -19.61
C ASP A 316 14.64 -12.37 -18.79
N VAL A 317 14.56 -12.67 -17.50
CA VAL A 317 13.61 -12.03 -16.59
C VAL A 317 14.04 -10.59 -16.33
N ALA A 318 13.11 -9.65 -16.53
CA ALA A 318 13.25 -8.24 -16.19
C ALA A 318 12.13 -7.82 -15.24
N TYR A 319 12.47 -7.31 -14.08
CA TYR A 319 11.50 -6.85 -13.10
C TYR A 319 12.18 -5.94 -12.07
N LYS A 320 11.43 -4.98 -11.53
CA LYS A 320 11.88 -4.19 -10.38
C LYS A 320 11.59 -4.97 -9.10
N ILE A 321 12.57 -5.08 -8.23
CA ILE A 321 12.34 -5.60 -6.88
C ILE A 321 12.64 -4.51 -5.85
N GLU A 322 11.76 -4.35 -4.89
CA GLU A 322 11.90 -3.41 -3.79
C GLU A 322 12.18 -4.13 -2.46
N TYR A 323 12.59 -3.37 -1.43
CA TYR A 323 12.87 -3.92 -0.11
C TYR A 323 11.76 -4.83 0.42
N GLN A 324 10.50 -4.42 0.27
CA GLN A 324 9.39 -5.24 0.79
C GLN A 324 9.25 -6.56 0.03
N GLY A 325 9.52 -6.59 -1.26
CA GLY A 325 9.58 -7.81 -2.05
C GLY A 325 10.77 -8.70 -1.67
N MET A 326 11.96 -8.09 -1.50
CA MET A 326 13.16 -8.78 -1.00
C MET A 326 12.93 -9.41 0.37
N TYR A 327 12.25 -8.70 1.28
CA TYR A 327 11.84 -9.25 2.56
C TYR A 327 10.84 -10.40 2.38
N ALA A 328 9.70 -10.13 1.76
CA ALA A 328 8.56 -11.03 1.77
C ALA A 328 8.86 -12.36 1.06
N LEU A 329 9.41 -12.29 -0.16
CA LEU A 329 9.73 -13.46 -1.00
C LEU A 329 11.13 -14.03 -0.75
N GLY A 330 12.01 -13.24 -0.13
CA GLY A 330 13.39 -13.60 0.20
C GLY A 330 13.54 -13.99 1.66
N THR A 331 13.98 -13.06 2.51
CA THR A 331 14.37 -13.36 3.89
C THR A 331 13.28 -14.05 4.70
N ASN A 332 12.03 -13.62 4.55
CA ASN A 332 10.89 -14.21 5.26
C ASN A 332 10.60 -15.66 4.86
N CYS A 333 10.91 -16.04 3.61
CA CYS A 333 10.85 -17.42 3.12
C CYS A 333 12.18 -18.18 3.26
N GLY A 334 13.22 -17.56 3.86
CA GLY A 334 14.56 -18.16 3.98
C GLY A 334 15.31 -18.28 2.65
N ILE A 335 14.90 -17.53 1.63
CA ILE A 335 15.46 -17.58 0.26
C ILE A 335 16.44 -16.42 0.08
N TRP A 336 17.66 -16.75 -0.37
CA TRP A 336 18.76 -15.80 -0.59
C TRP A 336 19.23 -15.75 -2.05
N TYR A 337 18.53 -16.47 -2.94
CA TYR A 337 18.84 -16.52 -4.37
C TYR A 337 18.07 -15.41 -5.11
N LEU A 338 18.73 -14.27 -5.34
CA LEU A 338 18.14 -13.08 -5.92
C LEU A 338 17.39 -13.31 -7.25
N PRO A 339 17.92 -14.08 -8.24
CA PRO A 339 17.17 -14.31 -9.47
C PRO A 339 15.78 -14.95 -9.27
N ALA A 340 15.64 -15.82 -8.27
CA ALA A 340 14.35 -16.41 -7.93
C ALA A 340 13.42 -15.39 -7.25
N ILE A 341 13.96 -14.52 -6.38
CA ILE A 341 13.19 -13.46 -5.73
C ILE A 341 12.65 -12.47 -6.78
N VAL A 342 13.50 -12.06 -7.73
CA VAL A 342 13.10 -11.18 -8.85
C VAL A 342 12.01 -11.84 -9.69
N LYS A 343 12.17 -13.13 -10.02
CA LYS A 343 11.14 -13.88 -10.77
C LYS A 343 9.83 -14.02 -10.02
N ALA A 344 9.89 -14.28 -8.72
CA ALA A 344 8.70 -14.37 -7.86
C ALA A 344 7.96 -13.01 -7.78
N GLY A 345 8.70 -11.91 -7.66
CA GLY A 345 8.13 -10.55 -7.73
C GLY A 345 7.45 -10.29 -9.08
N GLN A 346 8.11 -10.65 -10.19
CA GLN A 346 7.50 -10.55 -11.52
C GLN A 346 6.20 -11.35 -11.63
N LEU A 347 6.16 -12.57 -11.06
CA LEU A 347 4.93 -13.39 -11.04
C LEU A 347 3.81 -12.71 -10.24
N CYS A 348 4.14 -12.08 -9.11
CA CYS A 348 3.15 -11.35 -8.34
C CYS A 348 2.53 -10.20 -9.15
N ASP A 349 3.34 -9.37 -9.80
CA ASP A 349 2.87 -8.27 -10.65
C ASP A 349 2.04 -8.77 -11.82
N THR A 350 2.54 -9.75 -12.58
CA THR A 350 1.83 -10.25 -13.75
C THR A 350 0.49 -10.90 -13.39
N LEU A 351 0.43 -11.59 -12.26
CA LEU A 351 -0.79 -12.20 -11.76
C LEU A 351 -1.72 -11.24 -11.02
N GLY A 352 -1.24 -10.04 -10.69
CA GLY A 352 -1.99 -9.01 -9.97
C GLY A 352 -2.24 -9.36 -8.50
N ILE A 353 -1.17 -9.66 -7.76
CA ILE A 353 -1.24 -10.10 -6.36
C ILE A 353 -0.23 -9.35 -5.48
N ASP A 354 -0.63 -8.89 -4.29
CA ASP A 354 0.23 -8.18 -3.34
C ASP A 354 1.46 -9.01 -2.95
N VAL A 355 2.64 -8.51 -3.24
CA VAL A 355 3.95 -9.15 -2.98
C VAL A 355 4.15 -9.43 -1.49
N ILE A 356 3.78 -8.48 -0.61
CA ILE A 356 3.97 -8.63 0.84
C ILE A 356 3.08 -9.75 1.37
N SER A 357 1.77 -9.69 1.09
CA SER A 357 0.82 -10.69 1.55
C SER A 357 1.15 -12.06 0.99
N THR A 358 1.56 -12.15 -0.29
CA THR A 358 1.99 -13.40 -0.92
C THR A 358 3.17 -14.03 -0.17
N GLY A 359 4.24 -13.27 0.06
CA GLY A 359 5.42 -13.81 0.74
C GLY A 359 5.14 -14.18 2.20
N VAL A 360 4.34 -13.39 2.93
CA VAL A 360 4.01 -13.68 4.33
C VAL A 360 3.11 -14.92 4.46
N VAL A 361 2.12 -15.09 3.60
CA VAL A 361 1.26 -16.29 3.65
C VAL A 361 2.03 -17.55 3.26
N ILE A 362 2.98 -17.45 2.32
CA ILE A 362 3.86 -18.56 1.94
C ILE A 362 4.84 -18.89 3.08
N ALA A 363 5.49 -17.90 3.68
CA ALA A 363 6.40 -18.11 4.83
C ALA A 363 5.66 -18.74 6.02
N TRP A 364 4.42 -18.34 6.30
CA TRP A 364 3.57 -19.01 7.28
C TRP A 364 3.28 -20.47 6.90
N ALA A 365 2.99 -20.75 5.63
CA ALA A 365 2.77 -22.12 5.16
C ALA A 365 4.06 -22.97 5.25
N MET A 366 5.24 -22.38 4.98
CA MET A 366 6.54 -23.01 5.18
C MET A 366 6.77 -23.37 6.65
N GLU A 367 6.41 -22.50 7.59
CA GLU A 367 6.49 -22.84 9.03
C GLU A 367 5.48 -23.93 9.42
N CYS A 368 4.27 -23.91 8.85
CA CYS A 368 3.33 -25.01 9.03
C CYS A 368 3.90 -26.35 8.51
N PHE A 369 4.62 -26.33 7.41
CA PHE A 369 5.28 -27.51 6.84
C PHE A 369 6.45 -27.98 7.72
N GLU A 370 7.32 -27.08 8.17
CA GLU A 370 8.42 -27.36 9.10
C GLU A 370 7.91 -28.00 10.40
N LYS A 371 6.75 -27.55 10.91
CA LYS A 371 6.13 -28.08 12.13
C LYS A 371 5.27 -29.33 11.90
N GLY A 372 5.19 -29.85 10.68
CA GLY A 372 4.36 -31.00 10.34
C GLY A 372 2.84 -30.76 10.43
N ILE A 373 2.42 -29.50 10.50
CA ILE A 373 0.99 -29.10 10.42
C ILE A 373 0.46 -29.32 9.00
N LEU A 374 1.27 -28.98 8.00
CA LEU A 374 1.12 -29.32 6.59
C LEU A 374 2.13 -30.39 6.20
N THR A 375 1.74 -31.26 5.27
CA THR A 375 2.56 -32.37 4.76
C THR A 375 2.62 -32.33 3.24
N LEU A 376 3.50 -33.11 2.62
CA LEU A 376 3.55 -33.28 1.17
C LEU A 376 2.21 -33.71 0.56
N LYS A 377 1.38 -34.43 1.32
CA LYS A 377 0.03 -34.80 0.89
C LYS A 377 -0.89 -33.56 0.79
N ASP A 378 -0.81 -32.66 1.77
CA ASP A 378 -1.64 -31.44 1.81
C ASP A 378 -1.20 -30.46 0.73
N THR A 379 0.10 -30.40 0.43
CA THR A 379 0.69 -29.54 -0.61
C THR A 379 0.64 -30.14 -2.01
N LYS A 380 0.11 -31.38 -2.16
CA LYS A 380 0.14 -32.16 -3.42
C LYS A 380 1.54 -32.31 -4.02
N GLY A 381 2.53 -32.55 -3.16
CA GLY A 381 3.91 -32.82 -3.55
C GLY A 381 4.84 -31.59 -3.55
N ILE A 382 4.36 -30.38 -3.33
CA ILE A 382 5.20 -29.20 -3.23
C ILE A 382 5.95 -29.24 -1.88
N ASP A 383 7.28 -29.21 -1.93
CA ASP A 383 8.15 -29.13 -0.76
C ASP A 383 8.23 -27.67 -0.28
N LEU A 384 7.43 -27.33 0.72
CA LEU A 384 7.39 -25.99 1.33
C LEU A 384 8.46 -25.79 2.41
N SER A 385 9.61 -26.45 2.31
CA SER A 385 10.74 -26.17 3.22
C SER A 385 11.25 -24.76 3.03
N PHE A 386 11.64 -24.09 4.13
CA PHE A 386 12.29 -22.78 4.05
C PHE A 386 13.54 -22.84 3.17
N GLY A 387 13.74 -21.83 2.33
CA GLY A 387 14.85 -21.76 1.37
C GLY A 387 14.56 -22.39 0.01
N ASN A 388 13.47 -23.14 -0.14
CA ASN A 388 13.11 -23.75 -1.42
C ASN A 388 12.45 -22.72 -2.35
N HIS A 389 13.24 -22.13 -3.24
CA HIS A 389 12.76 -21.14 -4.20
C HIS A 389 11.91 -21.75 -5.32
N GLU A 390 12.05 -23.03 -5.64
CA GLU A 390 11.21 -23.72 -6.63
C GLU A 390 9.76 -23.78 -6.15
N ALA A 391 9.56 -23.96 -4.84
CA ALA A 391 8.24 -23.94 -4.24
C ALA A 391 7.51 -22.59 -4.46
N LEU A 392 8.23 -21.45 -4.49
CA LEU A 392 7.64 -20.15 -4.82
C LEU A 392 7.08 -20.13 -6.25
N MET A 393 7.85 -20.67 -7.21
CA MET A 393 7.45 -20.71 -8.62
C MET A 393 6.17 -21.52 -8.83
N GLU A 394 5.96 -22.55 -8.00
CA GLU A 394 4.78 -23.40 -8.08
C GLU A 394 3.58 -22.84 -7.32
N ILE A 395 3.79 -22.29 -6.11
CA ILE A 395 2.68 -21.93 -5.22
C ILE A 395 2.05 -20.56 -5.57
N ILE A 396 2.84 -19.59 -6.05
CA ILE A 396 2.32 -18.25 -6.42
C ILE A 396 1.23 -18.34 -7.50
N PRO A 397 1.44 -19.04 -8.63
CA PRO A 397 0.35 -19.23 -9.60
C PRO A 397 -0.86 -19.96 -9.01
N LYS A 398 -0.65 -20.97 -8.15
CA LYS A 398 -1.76 -21.69 -7.51
C LYS A 398 -2.58 -20.78 -6.58
N ILE A 399 -1.95 -19.82 -5.90
CA ILE A 399 -2.67 -18.81 -5.12
C ILE A 399 -3.53 -17.95 -6.05
N ALA A 400 -2.95 -17.43 -7.13
CA ALA A 400 -3.66 -16.56 -8.07
C ALA A 400 -4.84 -17.25 -8.75
N HIS A 401 -4.71 -18.55 -9.03
CA HIS A 401 -5.77 -19.38 -9.66
C HIS A 401 -6.64 -20.13 -8.64
N ARG A 402 -6.41 -20.00 -7.34
CA ARG A 402 -7.11 -20.73 -6.25
C ARG A 402 -7.09 -22.25 -6.41
N GLU A 403 -5.91 -22.80 -6.71
CA GLU A 403 -5.73 -24.24 -6.93
C GLU A 403 -5.14 -24.94 -5.69
N GLY A 404 -5.84 -25.97 -5.21
CA GLY A 404 -5.34 -26.83 -4.12
C GLY A 404 -5.07 -26.05 -2.83
N LEU A 405 -3.84 -26.11 -2.28
CA LEU A 405 -3.43 -25.31 -1.13
C LEU A 405 -3.51 -23.80 -1.43
N GLY A 406 -3.29 -23.40 -2.69
CA GLY A 406 -3.38 -22.00 -3.12
C GLY A 406 -4.74 -21.38 -2.84
N ASP A 407 -5.85 -22.14 -2.89
CA ASP A 407 -7.18 -21.63 -2.54
C ASP A 407 -7.29 -21.24 -1.05
N ILE A 408 -6.63 -21.99 -0.17
CA ILE A 408 -6.57 -21.65 1.26
C ILE A 408 -5.71 -20.40 1.48
N LEU A 409 -4.54 -20.35 0.83
CA LEU A 409 -3.61 -19.23 0.95
C LEU A 409 -4.17 -17.94 0.37
N ALA A 410 -5.00 -18.01 -0.69
CA ALA A 410 -5.69 -16.89 -1.32
C ALA A 410 -6.63 -16.11 -0.38
N GLU A 411 -6.98 -16.68 0.76
CA GLU A 411 -7.79 -16.05 1.80
C GLU A 411 -7.01 -15.08 2.70
N GLY A 412 -5.66 -15.03 2.60
CA GLY A 412 -4.76 -14.29 3.48
C GLY A 412 -4.43 -15.07 4.75
N VAL A 413 -3.33 -14.69 5.43
CA VAL A 413 -2.74 -15.48 6.53
C VAL A 413 -3.68 -15.68 7.71
N LYS A 414 -4.52 -14.68 8.03
CA LYS A 414 -5.51 -14.79 9.11
C LYS A 414 -6.50 -15.92 8.85
N ARG A 415 -7.23 -15.86 7.74
CA ARG A 415 -8.26 -16.87 7.41
C ARG A 415 -7.66 -18.21 7.06
N ALA A 416 -6.49 -18.23 6.43
CA ALA A 416 -5.76 -19.47 6.16
C ALA A 416 -5.40 -20.18 7.46
N SER A 417 -4.89 -19.46 8.47
CA SER A 417 -4.54 -20.04 9.78
C SER A 417 -5.78 -20.51 10.56
N GLU A 418 -6.87 -19.75 10.52
CA GLU A 418 -8.15 -20.16 11.11
C GLU A 418 -8.69 -21.45 10.45
N LYS A 419 -8.57 -21.58 9.11
CA LYS A 419 -9.03 -22.76 8.35
C LYS A 419 -8.17 -23.99 8.59
N ILE A 420 -6.85 -23.85 8.68
CA ILE A 420 -5.90 -24.94 8.97
C ILE A 420 -5.98 -25.33 10.45
N GLY A 421 -6.10 -24.36 11.35
CA GLY A 421 -6.12 -24.58 12.80
C GLY A 421 -4.82 -25.15 13.33
N LYS A 422 -4.91 -26.13 14.24
CA LYS A 422 -3.77 -26.84 14.85
C LYS A 422 -2.75 -25.91 15.55
N GLY A 423 -3.18 -24.72 15.97
CA GLY A 423 -2.33 -23.72 16.63
C GLY A 423 -1.49 -22.88 15.66
N SER A 424 -1.73 -22.95 14.36
CA SER A 424 -1.00 -22.20 13.34
C SER A 424 -1.29 -20.68 13.36
N GLU A 425 -2.38 -20.27 13.99
CA GLU A 425 -2.72 -18.88 14.24
C GLU A 425 -1.74 -18.16 15.16
N LYS A 426 -0.96 -18.90 15.96
CA LYS A 426 0.02 -18.33 16.90
C LYS A 426 1.17 -17.61 16.21
N PHE A 427 1.48 -18.00 14.99
CA PHE A 427 2.55 -17.45 14.17
C PHE A 427 2.08 -16.87 12.82
N ALA A 428 0.79 -16.64 12.68
CA ALA A 428 0.20 -15.90 11.56
C ALA A 428 0.42 -14.40 11.76
N MET A 429 1.36 -13.81 11.01
CA MET A 429 1.84 -12.44 11.24
C MET A 429 0.96 -11.40 10.52
N HIS A 430 -0.03 -10.85 11.22
CA HIS A 430 -0.95 -9.85 10.70
C HIS A 430 -1.49 -8.90 11.78
N SER A 431 -2.01 -7.74 11.38
CA SER A 431 -2.92 -6.93 12.19
C SER A 431 -4.20 -6.67 11.38
N LYS A 432 -5.36 -6.89 11.98
CA LYS A 432 -6.68 -6.78 11.31
C LYS A 432 -6.82 -7.68 10.06
N GLY A 433 -5.94 -8.67 9.87
CA GLY A 433 -5.91 -9.54 8.70
C GLY A 433 -4.94 -9.06 7.59
N LEU A 434 -4.38 -7.87 7.68
CA LEU A 434 -3.34 -7.41 6.77
C LEU A 434 -1.97 -7.90 7.27
N GLU A 435 -1.25 -8.60 6.44
CA GLU A 435 0.04 -9.23 6.72
C GLU A 435 1.12 -8.22 7.09
N PHE A 436 2.12 -8.62 7.90
CA PHE A 436 3.20 -7.74 8.34
C PHE A 436 4.18 -7.42 7.22
N PRO A 437 4.53 -6.12 7.03
CA PRO A 437 5.68 -5.73 6.22
C PRO A 437 6.99 -6.05 6.95
N GLY A 438 8.13 -5.86 6.28
CA GLY A 438 9.46 -6.32 6.62
C GLY A 438 10.12 -5.68 7.84
N PHE A 439 9.42 -5.63 8.97
CA PHE A 439 9.93 -5.08 10.23
C PHE A 439 9.55 -5.99 11.40
N ASP A 440 10.55 -6.43 12.18
CA ASP A 440 10.28 -7.21 13.39
C ASP A 440 9.91 -6.27 14.55
N VAL A 441 8.62 -6.17 14.78
CA VAL A 441 8.06 -5.26 15.77
C VAL A 441 8.34 -5.66 17.22
N ARG A 442 8.89 -6.86 17.48
CA ARG A 442 9.37 -7.25 18.81
C ARG A 442 10.58 -6.42 19.23
N GLY A 443 11.40 -6.00 18.23
CA GLY A 443 12.54 -5.11 18.41
C GLY A 443 12.29 -3.64 18.00
N LEU A 444 11.06 -3.29 17.63
CA LEU A 444 10.63 -1.96 17.18
C LEU A 444 9.26 -1.63 17.79
N LYS A 445 9.26 -1.28 19.08
CA LYS A 445 8.02 -1.18 19.88
C LYS A 445 7.06 -0.08 19.40
N LEU A 446 7.58 1.02 18.92
CA LEU A 446 6.76 2.10 18.39
C LEU A 446 6.13 1.73 17.04
N THR A 447 6.87 0.99 16.21
CA THR A 447 6.35 0.39 14.98
C THR A 447 5.26 -0.65 15.28
N ALA A 448 5.39 -1.41 16.38
CA ALA A 448 4.35 -2.32 16.85
C ALA A 448 3.02 -1.57 17.12
N LEU A 449 3.08 -0.45 17.84
CA LEU A 449 1.91 0.41 18.06
C LEU A 449 1.33 0.88 16.73
N SER A 450 2.16 1.42 15.82
CA SER A 450 1.71 1.89 14.51
C SER A 450 0.98 0.80 13.70
N PHE A 451 1.50 -0.43 13.68
CA PHE A 451 0.86 -1.55 12.98
C PHE A 451 -0.49 -1.94 13.60
N ALA A 452 -0.59 -1.85 14.93
CA ALA A 452 -1.82 -2.18 15.63
C ALA A 452 -2.92 -1.13 15.40
N VAL A 453 -2.59 0.17 15.43
CA VAL A 453 -3.59 1.25 15.39
C VAL A 453 -3.94 1.74 13.99
N SER A 454 -3.13 1.40 12.98
CA SER A 454 -3.38 1.78 11.58
C SER A 454 -4.78 1.35 11.14
N THR A 455 -5.47 2.25 10.46
CA THR A 455 -6.87 2.09 10.04
C THR A 455 -7.08 0.97 9.03
N ARG A 456 -6.04 0.61 8.23
CA ARG A 456 -6.12 -0.47 7.23
C ARG A 456 -5.47 -1.79 7.65
N GLY A 457 -4.84 -1.87 8.83
CA GLY A 457 -4.11 -3.03 9.33
C GLY A 457 -2.59 -2.79 9.37
N ALA A 458 -1.77 -3.84 9.42
CA ALA A 458 -0.32 -3.71 9.51
C ALA A 458 0.25 -2.93 8.32
N ASP A 459 0.55 -1.67 8.54
CA ASP A 459 1.00 -0.75 7.51
C ASP A 459 2.25 0.02 7.93
N HIS A 460 3.34 -0.18 7.21
CA HIS A 460 4.62 0.47 7.48
C HIS A 460 4.65 1.94 7.02
N ILE A 461 3.73 2.33 6.14
CA ILE A 461 3.72 3.67 5.56
C ILE A 461 2.72 4.64 6.22
N SER A 462 1.86 4.21 7.12
CA SER A 462 0.89 5.10 7.79
C SER A 462 1.56 6.09 8.75
N ALA A 463 2.56 5.66 9.53
CA ALA A 463 3.34 6.52 10.44
C ALA A 463 4.84 6.52 10.14
N ALA A 464 5.38 5.47 9.51
CA ALA A 464 6.78 5.29 9.13
C ALA A 464 7.78 5.54 10.29
N VAL A 465 7.42 5.10 11.51
CA VAL A 465 8.22 5.33 12.73
C VAL A 465 9.41 4.37 12.88
N PHE A 466 9.47 3.30 12.08
CA PHE A 466 10.59 2.36 12.06
C PHE A 466 11.94 3.04 11.75
N GLY A 467 11.97 4.02 10.85
CA GLY A 467 13.19 4.73 10.51
C GLY A 467 13.83 5.46 11.69
N PRO A 468 13.10 6.30 12.44
CA PRO A 468 13.57 6.88 13.71
C PRO A 468 14.01 5.85 14.75
N GLU A 469 13.33 4.70 14.88
CA GLU A 469 13.71 3.63 15.82
C GLU A 469 15.02 2.95 15.40
N ILE A 470 15.14 2.52 14.14
CA ILE A 470 16.34 1.82 13.62
C ILE A 470 17.58 2.73 13.69
N ARG A 471 17.43 4.03 13.40
CA ARG A 471 18.52 5.01 13.44
C ARG A 471 18.81 5.57 14.84
N GLY A 472 18.18 5.00 15.88
CA GLY A 472 18.43 5.38 17.29
C GLY A 472 17.97 6.79 17.67
N ARG A 473 17.15 7.45 16.86
CA ARG A 473 16.54 8.75 17.20
C ARG A 473 15.47 8.63 18.27
N ILE A 474 14.85 7.46 18.35
CA ILE A 474 13.87 7.05 19.36
C ILE A 474 14.30 5.67 19.83
N SER A 475 14.20 5.40 21.14
CA SER A 475 14.51 4.06 21.67
C SER A 475 13.54 3.01 21.09
N ARG A 476 14.09 1.99 20.45
CA ARG A 476 13.31 0.89 19.90
C ARG A 476 12.91 -0.16 20.93
N PHE A 477 13.56 -0.16 22.11
CA PHE A 477 13.36 -1.19 23.15
C PHE A 477 12.60 -0.69 24.37
N ARG A 478 12.36 0.63 24.51
CA ARG A 478 11.70 1.21 25.66
C ARG A 478 10.36 1.80 25.28
N VAL A 479 9.38 1.58 26.15
CA VAL A 479 8.07 2.20 26.06
C VAL A 479 8.06 3.42 26.99
N GLU A 480 7.75 4.58 26.44
CA GLU A 480 7.77 5.87 27.17
C GLU A 480 6.46 6.61 26.93
N LYS A 481 6.08 7.46 27.89
CA LYS A 481 4.94 8.35 27.76
C LYS A 481 5.14 9.32 26.58
N SER A 482 4.07 9.69 25.91
CA SER A 482 4.02 10.55 24.72
C SER A 482 4.43 9.92 23.39
N GLN A 483 4.86 8.66 23.37
CA GLN A 483 5.13 7.93 22.13
C GLN A 483 3.86 7.74 21.29
N GLY A 484 2.71 7.54 21.93
CA GLY A 484 1.41 7.50 21.26
C GLY A 484 1.08 8.79 20.53
N GLY A 485 1.38 9.93 21.14
CA GLY A 485 1.25 11.25 20.51
C GLY A 485 2.18 11.43 19.31
N PHE A 486 3.41 10.91 19.39
CA PHE A 486 4.34 10.93 18.26
C PHE A 486 3.82 10.10 17.07
N VAL A 487 3.27 8.90 17.31
CA VAL A 487 2.64 8.09 16.25
C VAL A 487 1.47 8.85 15.63
N ALA A 488 0.57 9.39 16.45
CA ALA A 488 -0.59 10.15 15.99
C ALA A 488 -0.20 11.35 15.11
N GLU A 489 0.84 12.08 15.48
CA GLU A 489 1.34 13.21 14.71
C GLU A 489 1.97 12.76 13.37
N LYS A 490 2.71 11.65 13.37
CA LYS A 490 3.25 11.06 12.14
C LYS A 490 2.15 10.59 11.19
N GLU A 491 1.09 9.99 11.70
CA GLU A 491 -0.08 9.61 10.89
C GLU A 491 -0.78 10.82 10.28
N ASN A 492 -0.95 11.92 11.03
CA ASN A 492 -1.49 13.16 10.49
C ASN A 492 -0.61 13.72 9.36
N ASN A 493 0.71 13.78 9.57
CA ASN A 493 1.68 14.25 8.60
C ASN A 493 1.63 13.42 7.30
N LEU A 494 1.67 12.08 7.43
CA LEU A 494 1.73 11.19 6.27
C LEU A 494 0.39 11.07 5.54
N THR A 495 -0.73 11.30 6.23
CA THR A 495 -2.03 11.45 5.59
C THR A 495 -2.03 12.58 4.56
N LEU A 496 -1.33 13.70 4.81
CA LEU A 496 -1.27 14.81 3.86
C LEU A 496 -0.64 14.41 2.52
N PHE A 497 0.33 13.50 2.52
CA PHE A 497 0.91 12.99 1.27
C PHE A 497 -0.14 12.25 0.43
N ASP A 498 -1.00 11.48 1.10
CA ASP A 498 -2.09 10.75 0.43
C ASP A 498 -3.21 11.69 -0.05
N LEU A 499 -3.46 12.81 0.66
CA LEU A 499 -4.44 13.82 0.26
C LEU A 499 -3.99 14.62 -0.97
N LEU A 500 -2.72 15.01 -0.97
CA LEU A 500 -2.09 15.81 -2.02
C LEU A 500 -1.55 14.95 -3.17
N THR A 501 -1.54 13.62 -2.97
CA THR A 501 -1.02 12.60 -3.90
C THR A 501 0.45 12.82 -4.28
N ILE A 502 1.28 13.14 -3.27
CA ILE A 502 2.73 13.26 -3.39
C ILE A 502 3.45 12.05 -2.81
N CYS A 503 4.63 11.73 -3.33
CA CYS A 503 5.43 10.61 -2.87
C CYS A 503 6.16 10.94 -1.56
N ARG A 504 6.18 9.99 -0.63
CA ARG A 504 6.87 10.11 0.67
C ARG A 504 8.38 10.22 0.57
N PHE A 505 8.98 9.70 -0.50
CA PHE A 505 10.43 9.83 -0.76
C PHE A 505 10.84 11.28 -1.08
N SER A 506 9.88 12.18 -1.31
CA SER A 506 10.13 13.62 -1.36
C SER A 506 10.26 14.28 0.02
N GLY A 507 10.29 13.50 1.10
CA GLY A 507 10.30 14.02 2.48
C GLY A 507 11.42 15.01 2.81
N ASP A 508 12.58 14.88 2.15
CA ASP A 508 13.72 15.80 2.31
C ASP A 508 13.44 17.24 1.82
N LEU A 509 12.34 17.45 1.07
CA LEU A 509 11.93 18.77 0.60
C LEU A 509 11.33 19.65 1.69
N TRP A 510 10.69 19.02 2.66
CA TRP A 510 9.80 19.70 3.59
C TRP A 510 10.52 20.00 4.90
N MET A 511 10.89 21.25 5.11
CA MET A 511 11.47 21.71 6.37
C MET A 511 10.40 21.82 7.47
N ASN A 512 9.23 22.36 7.09
CA ASN A 512 8.04 22.39 7.92
C ASN A 512 6.85 21.92 7.08
N ILE A 513 6.50 20.63 7.23
CA ILE A 513 5.56 19.95 6.35
C ILE A 513 4.21 20.68 6.24
N TYR A 514 3.67 21.18 7.33
CA TYR A 514 2.35 21.84 7.31
C TYR A 514 2.40 23.19 6.61
N SER A 515 3.37 24.05 6.92
CA SER A 515 3.47 25.36 6.30
C SER A 515 3.88 25.28 4.83
N ASP A 516 4.81 24.38 4.49
CA ASP A 516 5.29 24.22 3.11
C ASP A 516 4.18 23.69 2.21
N LEU A 517 3.44 22.65 2.66
CA LEU A 517 2.34 22.10 1.89
C LEU A 517 1.12 23.03 1.83
N ALA A 518 0.83 23.79 2.89
CA ALA A 518 -0.23 24.81 2.86
C ALA A 518 0.09 25.92 1.86
N HIS A 519 1.35 26.36 1.82
CA HIS A 519 1.78 27.36 0.83
C HIS A 519 1.65 26.85 -0.60
N LEU A 520 2.13 25.63 -0.90
CA LEU A 520 1.98 25.02 -2.20
C LEU A 520 0.50 24.84 -2.59
N TYR A 521 -0.33 24.42 -1.63
CA TYR A 521 -1.76 24.26 -1.85
C TYR A 521 -2.41 25.59 -2.27
N ALA A 522 -2.05 26.68 -1.59
CA ALA A 522 -2.54 28.02 -1.95
C ALA A 522 -2.05 28.48 -3.34
N LEU A 523 -0.79 28.21 -3.71
CA LEU A 523 -0.25 28.53 -5.03
C LEU A 523 -0.98 27.76 -6.15
N VAL A 524 -1.29 26.50 -5.91
CA VAL A 524 -1.97 25.64 -6.89
C VAL A 524 -3.45 25.98 -7.01
N THR A 525 -4.15 26.09 -5.88
CA THR A 525 -5.63 26.14 -5.87
C THR A 525 -6.20 27.53 -5.72
N GLY A 526 -5.42 28.50 -5.25
CA GLY A 526 -5.90 29.80 -4.84
C GLY A 526 -6.67 29.80 -3.51
N ILE A 527 -6.83 28.64 -2.87
CA ILE A 527 -7.52 28.47 -1.58
C ILE A 527 -6.46 28.56 -0.46
N PRO A 528 -6.46 29.63 0.35
CA PRO A 528 -5.49 29.72 1.45
C PRO A 528 -5.86 28.78 2.59
N LEU A 529 -4.87 28.06 3.09
CA LEU A 529 -4.92 27.30 4.34
C LEU A 529 -3.73 27.68 5.23
N THR A 530 -3.98 27.81 6.52
CA THR A 530 -2.90 27.88 7.51
C THR A 530 -2.30 26.50 7.76
N ALA A 531 -1.11 26.45 8.33
CA ALA A 531 -0.46 25.21 8.76
C ALA A 531 -1.35 24.39 9.72
N GLU A 532 -2.05 25.07 10.64
CA GLU A 532 -2.94 24.41 11.61
C GLU A 532 -4.22 23.88 10.96
N GLU A 533 -4.81 24.61 10.01
CA GLU A 533 -5.95 24.11 9.23
C GLU A 533 -5.55 22.86 8.43
N LEU A 534 -4.38 22.86 7.79
CA LEU A 534 -3.89 21.71 7.05
C LEU A 534 -3.63 20.50 7.97
N ARG A 535 -3.06 20.72 9.14
CA ARG A 535 -2.89 19.71 10.18
C ARG A 535 -4.25 19.11 10.59
N THR A 536 -5.23 19.98 10.82
CA THR A 536 -6.61 19.58 11.16
C THR A 536 -7.25 18.73 10.05
N VAL A 537 -6.98 19.00 8.78
CA VAL A 537 -7.47 18.16 7.68
C VAL A 537 -6.87 16.75 7.74
N GLY A 538 -5.56 16.62 7.98
CA GLY A 538 -4.93 15.31 8.17
C GLY A 538 -5.56 14.52 9.31
N GLU A 539 -5.77 15.16 10.46
CA GLU A 539 -6.42 14.54 11.61
C GLU A 539 -7.90 14.20 11.33
N ARG A 540 -8.64 15.07 10.62
CA ARG A 540 -10.02 14.84 10.19
C ARG A 540 -10.15 13.57 9.35
N VAL A 541 -9.32 13.41 8.35
CA VAL A 541 -9.37 12.26 7.46
C VAL A 541 -9.02 10.97 8.20
N TRP A 542 -8.03 10.98 9.08
CA TRP A 542 -7.69 9.84 9.92
C TRP A 542 -8.86 9.42 10.84
N ASN A 543 -9.53 10.40 11.45
CA ASN A 543 -10.72 10.13 12.28
C ASN A 543 -11.92 9.63 11.45
N LEU A 544 -12.06 10.06 10.20
CA LEU A 544 -13.09 9.56 9.31
C LEU A 544 -12.84 8.11 8.90
N GLU A 545 -11.58 7.73 8.62
CA GLU A 545 -11.19 6.32 8.39
C GLU A 545 -11.48 5.46 9.62
N LYS A 546 -11.17 5.98 10.82
CA LYS A 546 -11.49 5.28 12.08
C LYS A 546 -13.00 5.12 12.28
N ALA A 547 -13.78 6.16 12.01
CA ALA A 547 -15.23 6.12 12.11
C ALA A 547 -15.85 5.13 11.10
N TYR A 548 -15.30 5.06 9.88
CA TYR A 548 -15.68 4.05 8.90
C TYR A 548 -15.48 2.64 9.45
N ASN A 549 -14.31 2.35 10.04
CA ASN A 549 -14.03 1.04 10.63
C ASN A 549 -14.95 0.70 11.81
N ILE A 550 -15.28 1.70 12.65
CA ILE A 550 -16.24 1.51 13.75
C ILE A 550 -17.62 1.13 13.20
N ARG A 551 -18.05 1.79 12.14
CA ARG A 551 -19.30 1.47 11.45
C ARG A 551 -19.30 0.05 10.85
N GLU A 552 -18.12 -0.46 10.50
CA GLU A 552 -17.92 -1.84 10.02
C GLU A 552 -17.66 -2.85 11.16
N GLY A 553 -17.88 -2.45 12.42
CA GLY A 553 -17.82 -3.34 13.58
C GLY A 553 -16.47 -3.40 14.29
N TRP A 554 -15.57 -2.46 14.02
CA TRP A 554 -14.28 -2.37 14.71
C TRP A 554 -14.48 -2.16 16.22
N THR A 555 -13.63 -2.83 16.99
CA THR A 555 -13.53 -2.70 18.46
C THR A 555 -12.07 -2.55 18.88
N ARG A 556 -11.80 -2.18 20.14
CA ARG A 556 -10.42 -2.12 20.67
C ARG A 556 -9.63 -3.43 20.47
N LYS A 557 -10.30 -4.58 20.42
CA LYS A 557 -9.66 -5.89 20.21
C LYS A 557 -9.03 -6.04 18.84
N ASP A 558 -9.47 -5.23 17.87
CA ASP A 558 -8.91 -5.22 16.51
C ASP A 558 -7.61 -4.45 16.43
N ASP A 559 -7.36 -3.48 17.35
CA ASP A 559 -6.05 -2.84 17.50
C ASP A 559 -5.14 -3.79 18.29
N SER A 560 -4.72 -4.88 17.67
CA SER A 560 -3.96 -5.98 18.26
C SER A 560 -2.86 -6.48 17.34
N LEU A 561 -1.98 -7.29 17.90
CA LEU A 561 -0.83 -7.89 17.24
C LEU A 561 -0.88 -9.43 17.42
N PRO A 562 -0.17 -10.21 16.56
CA PRO A 562 -0.14 -11.66 16.65
C PRO A 562 0.46 -12.15 17.99
N PRO A 563 0.05 -13.34 18.47
CA PRO A 563 0.59 -13.91 19.71
C PRO A 563 2.11 -14.00 19.76
N ARG A 564 2.79 -14.24 18.62
CA ARG A 564 4.26 -14.27 18.51
C ARG A 564 4.92 -13.00 19.02
N VAL A 565 4.31 -11.82 18.78
CA VAL A 565 4.87 -10.53 19.22
C VAL A 565 4.97 -10.43 20.75
N PHE A 566 4.05 -11.06 21.45
CA PHE A 566 3.97 -11.03 22.92
C PHE A 566 4.69 -12.19 23.60
N ASN A 567 4.72 -13.35 22.96
CA ASN A 567 5.09 -14.60 23.64
C ASN A 567 6.47 -15.14 23.22
N ASP A 568 6.98 -14.77 22.04
CA ASP A 568 8.21 -15.32 21.49
C ASP A 568 9.29 -14.22 21.42
N PRO A 569 10.21 -14.14 22.40
CA PRO A 569 11.33 -13.19 22.34
C PRO A 569 12.18 -13.41 21.08
N ILE A 570 12.76 -12.32 20.54
CA ILE A 570 13.73 -12.43 19.43
C ILE A 570 14.91 -13.30 19.90
N PRO A 571 15.27 -14.36 19.16
CA PRO A 571 16.28 -15.33 19.64
C PRO A 571 17.73 -14.88 19.45
N ASP A 572 17.99 -13.88 18.58
CA ASP A 572 19.33 -13.53 18.12
C ASP A 572 19.49 -12.05 17.77
N GLY A 573 20.69 -11.65 17.31
CA GLY A 573 21.03 -10.27 16.95
C GLY A 573 21.02 -9.32 18.14
N ASP A 574 21.11 -8.01 17.86
CA ASP A 574 21.14 -6.95 18.90
C ASP A 574 19.81 -6.80 19.64
N ALA A 575 18.72 -7.28 19.05
CA ALA A 575 17.41 -7.28 19.67
C ALA A 575 17.10 -8.57 20.46
N LYS A 576 18.09 -9.45 20.68
CA LYS A 576 17.93 -10.72 21.40
C LYS A 576 17.23 -10.53 22.74
N GLY A 577 16.20 -11.33 22.98
CA GLY A 577 15.38 -11.29 24.20
C GLY A 577 14.27 -10.24 24.16
N SER A 578 14.26 -9.35 23.17
CA SER A 578 13.20 -8.33 23.03
C SER A 578 11.88 -8.96 22.60
N HIS A 579 10.82 -8.52 23.21
CA HIS A 579 9.42 -8.75 22.85
C HIS A 579 8.57 -7.62 23.43
N LEU A 580 7.30 -7.59 23.11
CA LEU A 580 6.36 -6.61 23.66
C LEU A 580 5.51 -7.31 24.74
N THR A 581 5.49 -6.77 25.97
CA THR A 581 4.56 -7.30 26.99
C THR A 581 3.15 -6.76 26.74
N LYS A 582 2.13 -7.43 27.26
CA LYS A 582 0.74 -6.94 27.15
C LYS A 582 0.54 -5.64 27.91
N GLU A 583 1.21 -5.48 29.04
CA GLU A 583 1.18 -4.26 29.86
C GLU A 583 1.80 -3.07 29.12
N GLU A 584 2.95 -3.27 28.49
CA GLU A 584 3.56 -2.25 27.63
C GLU A 584 2.63 -1.86 26.47
N PHE A 585 2.05 -2.86 25.80
CA PHE A 585 1.15 -2.62 24.68
C PHE A 585 -0.12 -1.87 25.09
N ASP A 586 -0.76 -2.27 26.19
CA ASP A 586 -1.93 -1.57 26.72
C ASP A 586 -1.61 -0.13 27.14
N PHE A 587 -0.43 0.10 27.72
CA PHE A 587 0.04 1.44 28.03
C PHE A 587 0.17 2.29 26.76
N MET A 588 0.82 1.78 25.72
CA MET A 588 1.02 2.47 24.44
C MET A 588 -0.31 2.77 23.74
N LEU A 589 -1.26 1.82 23.73
CA LEU A 589 -2.60 2.02 23.19
C LEU A 589 -3.35 3.14 23.92
N ASN A 590 -3.30 3.14 25.27
CA ASN A 590 -3.96 4.17 26.06
C ASN A 590 -3.35 5.55 25.84
N ASP A 591 -2.02 5.65 25.74
CA ASP A 591 -1.30 6.88 25.43
C ASP A 591 -1.67 7.42 24.04
N TYR A 592 -1.75 6.53 23.04
CA TYR A 592 -2.18 6.87 21.67
C TYR A 592 -3.64 7.35 21.64
N TYR A 593 -4.57 6.61 22.28
CA TYR A 593 -5.98 7.01 22.29
C TYR A 593 -6.20 8.34 23.01
N ALA A 594 -5.48 8.57 24.11
CA ALA A 594 -5.53 9.86 24.80
C ALA A 594 -5.02 11.01 23.91
N ALA A 595 -3.91 10.80 23.20
CA ALA A 595 -3.37 11.78 22.27
C ALA A 595 -4.32 12.09 21.09
N ARG A 596 -5.08 11.09 20.63
CA ARG A 596 -6.11 11.22 19.59
C ARG A 596 -7.39 11.90 20.10
N GLY A 597 -7.56 12.11 21.41
CA GLY A 597 -8.81 12.56 22.00
C GLY A 597 -9.91 11.50 21.93
N TRP A 598 -9.53 10.22 21.97
CA TRP A 598 -10.43 9.07 21.96
C TRP A 598 -10.65 8.53 23.39
N THR A 599 -11.71 7.74 23.56
CA THR A 599 -11.97 7.02 24.81
C THR A 599 -10.94 5.90 25.01
N ARG A 600 -10.92 5.29 26.21
CA ARG A 600 -10.08 4.10 26.48
C ARG A 600 -10.43 2.90 25.59
N ASP A 601 -11.63 2.86 25.06
CA ASP A 601 -12.06 1.82 24.11
C ASP A 601 -11.69 2.16 22.66
N GLY A 602 -10.95 3.25 22.44
CA GLY A 602 -10.48 3.67 21.13
C GLY A 602 -11.57 4.32 20.25
N MET A 603 -12.66 4.78 20.85
CA MET A 603 -13.73 5.49 20.15
C MET A 603 -13.43 6.99 20.11
N PRO A 604 -13.49 7.67 18.95
CA PRO A 604 -13.43 9.12 18.90
C PRO A 604 -14.51 9.74 19.80
N THR A 605 -14.14 10.76 20.59
CA THR A 605 -15.14 11.44 21.41
C THR A 605 -15.99 12.40 20.57
N LYS A 606 -17.24 12.66 21.01
CA LYS A 606 -18.10 13.67 20.38
C LYS A 606 -17.39 15.01 20.23
N LYS A 607 -16.69 15.45 21.29
CA LYS A 607 -15.91 16.70 21.29
C LYS A 607 -14.89 16.69 20.15
N LYS A 608 -14.09 15.61 20.00
CA LYS A 608 -13.09 15.48 18.95
C LYS A 608 -13.71 15.52 17.56
N LEU A 609 -14.81 14.79 17.32
CA LEU A 609 -15.48 14.79 16.01
C LEU A 609 -16.09 16.16 15.66
N MET A 610 -16.60 16.89 16.65
CA MET A 610 -17.08 18.26 16.43
C MET A 610 -15.95 19.23 16.11
N GLU A 611 -14.81 19.16 16.82
CA GLU A 611 -13.59 19.94 16.53
C GLU A 611 -13.10 19.70 15.08
N LEU A 612 -13.28 18.50 14.57
CA LEU A 612 -12.90 18.09 13.23
C LEU A 612 -14.03 18.30 12.18
N GLU A 613 -15.12 18.98 12.53
CA GLU A 613 -16.28 19.22 11.64
C GLU A 613 -16.90 17.92 11.09
N LEU A 614 -16.89 16.85 11.88
CA LEU A 614 -17.49 15.55 11.58
C LEU A 614 -18.78 15.31 12.38
N ASN A 615 -19.66 16.32 12.44
CA ASN A 615 -20.87 16.33 13.29
C ASN A 615 -21.86 15.20 12.95
N ASP A 616 -22.05 14.90 11.66
CA ASP A 616 -22.96 13.84 11.24
C ASP A 616 -22.37 12.46 11.54
N VAL A 617 -21.05 12.31 11.38
CA VAL A 617 -20.31 11.11 11.77
C VAL A 617 -20.47 10.82 13.27
N ALA A 618 -20.42 11.85 14.15
CA ALA A 618 -20.62 11.68 15.58
C ALA A 618 -21.99 11.07 15.93
N LYS A 619 -23.05 11.46 15.21
CA LYS A 619 -24.39 10.90 15.39
C LYS A 619 -24.45 9.42 14.97
N GLU A 620 -23.79 9.07 13.85
CA GLU A 620 -23.83 7.71 13.30
C GLU A 620 -23.02 6.71 14.14
N VAL A 621 -21.86 7.11 14.67
CA VAL A 621 -21.03 6.24 15.53
C VAL A 621 -21.52 6.19 16.98
N GLY A 622 -22.58 6.92 17.31
CA GLY A 622 -23.26 6.84 18.61
C GLY A 622 -22.55 7.53 19.77
N VAL A 623 -21.85 8.66 19.52
CA VAL A 623 -21.12 9.45 20.52
C VAL A 623 -21.62 10.89 20.61
#